data_769b0e87f068cd345b89a0a30bfb9f89
#
_entry.id   769b0e87f068cd345b89a0a30bfb9f89
#
_cell.length_a   1.000
_cell.length_b   1.000
_cell.length_c   1.000
_cell.angle_alpha   90.00
_cell.angle_beta   90.00
_cell.angle_gamma   90.00
#
_symmetry.space_group_name_H-M   'P 1'
#
loop_
_entity.id
_entity.type
_entity.pdbx_description
1 polymer ?
#
loop_
_entity_poly.entity_id
_entity_poly.type
_entity_poly.pdbx_seq_one_letter_code
_entity_poly.pdbx_strand_id
1 'polypeptide(L)'
;MKPTYEELSAENKALKERIKFLEIALAKALKKISELEEKINKNSKNSSKPPSSDQKANLSSNTKKKRKSRKGLHRGTYPREKIDKVVVCKATSCPCCGSESISEKKQASQTLQQAELPSIQAIITEYKKLKYHCNSCEKNFSANLPAGIPNSAFGTNLMGLVASLTGVYHLAKREAVELIKNLYDVDIGLGSILNIEAKVKKSLDPIYNNIHNFVLKSNLCKHFDETTWRDSGKHHYVWLASCKEAAFYKIDRRRNTEAFLKLSKNIINFSAC
;
A
#
# COMPACT_ATOMS: atom_id res chain seq x y z
N MET A 1 30.16 32.06 70.15
CA MET A 1 28.92 32.14 70.97
C MET A 1 28.16 30.89 70.80
N LYS A 2 27.64 30.27 71.83
CA LYS A 2 26.69 29.13 71.64
C LYS A 2 25.31 29.72 71.37
N PRO A 3 24.55 29.15 70.46
CA PRO A 3 23.19 29.66 70.11
C PRO A 3 22.31 29.61 71.39
N THR A 4 21.43 30.58 71.52
CA THR A 4 20.42 30.61 72.58
C THR A 4 19.31 29.56 72.35
N TYR A 5 18.62 29.20 73.43
CA TYR A 5 17.47 28.25 73.31
C TYR A 5 16.38 28.71 72.34
N GLU A 6 16.15 30.02 72.33
CA GLU A 6 15.14 30.66 71.43
C GLU A 6 15.56 30.56 69.96
N GLU A 7 16.84 30.82 69.64
CA GLU A 7 17.37 30.67 68.29
C GLU A 7 17.30 29.21 67.79
N LEU A 8 17.68 28.23 68.65
CA LEU A 8 17.55 26.82 68.34
C LEU A 8 16.09 26.37 68.15
N SER A 9 15.17 26.93 68.93
CA SER A 9 13.73 26.66 68.84
C SER A 9 13.15 27.17 67.50
N ALA A 10 13.52 28.40 67.11
CA ALA A 10 13.14 29.00 65.85
C ALA A 10 13.70 28.24 64.65
N GLU A 11 14.96 27.80 64.71
CA GLU A 11 15.59 27.02 63.67
C GLU A 11 14.92 25.64 63.52
N ASN A 12 14.64 24.96 64.65
CA ASN A 12 13.88 23.70 64.63
C ASN A 12 12.48 23.83 64.00
N LYS A 13 11.77 24.94 64.25
CA LYS A 13 10.48 25.21 63.66
C LYS A 13 10.61 25.41 62.14
N ALA A 14 11.57 26.19 61.69
CA ALA A 14 11.87 26.41 60.28
C ALA A 14 12.25 25.10 59.54
N LEU A 15 13.10 24.27 60.19
CA LEU A 15 13.47 22.97 59.64
C LEU A 15 12.27 22.02 59.55
N LYS A 16 11.40 21.98 60.53
CA LYS A 16 10.15 21.17 60.46
C LYS A 16 9.22 21.62 59.31
N GLU A 17 9.06 22.91 59.10
CA GLU A 17 8.31 23.44 57.98
C GLU A 17 8.96 23.08 56.64
N ARG A 18 10.27 23.16 56.55
CA ARG A 18 11.05 22.76 55.36
C ARG A 18 10.91 21.27 55.06
N ILE A 19 10.99 20.41 56.09
CA ILE A 19 10.78 18.97 55.95
C ILE A 19 9.39 18.69 55.41
N LYS A 20 8.34 19.29 55.99
CA LYS A 20 6.97 19.15 55.54
C LYS A 20 6.79 19.55 54.08
N PHE A 21 7.41 20.66 53.68
CA PHE A 21 7.38 21.09 52.28
C PHE A 21 8.04 20.07 51.34
N LEU A 22 9.25 19.56 51.73
CA LEU A 22 9.98 18.57 50.94
C LEU A 22 9.24 17.23 50.84
N GLU A 23 8.57 16.78 51.87
CA GLU A 23 7.74 15.59 51.88
C GLU A 23 6.58 15.69 50.87
N ILE A 24 5.89 16.85 50.85
CA ILE A 24 4.83 17.12 49.89
C ILE A 24 5.35 17.13 48.43
N ALA A 25 6.50 17.77 48.22
CA ALA A 25 7.15 17.83 46.93
C ALA A 25 7.59 16.44 46.45
N LEU A 26 8.18 15.64 47.35
CA LEU A 26 8.59 14.25 47.08
C LEU A 26 7.36 13.38 46.71
N ALA A 27 6.28 13.46 47.46
CA ALA A 27 5.06 12.72 47.20
C ALA A 27 4.48 13.05 45.81
N LYS A 28 4.51 14.35 45.42
CA LYS A 28 4.10 14.77 44.08
C LYS A 28 5.02 14.22 42.99
N ALA A 29 6.33 14.24 43.22
CA ALA A 29 7.29 13.70 42.26
C ALA A 29 7.13 12.18 42.08
N LEU A 30 6.98 11.42 43.15
CA LEU A 30 6.75 9.98 43.14
C LEU A 30 5.46 9.63 42.39
N LYS A 31 4.38 10.36 42.64
CA LYS A 31 3.13 10.17 41.87
C LYS A 31 3.34 10.41 40.38
N LYS A 32 4.08 11.45 40.00
CA LYS A 32 4.38 11.75 38.62
C LYS A 32 5.24 10.69 37.94
N ILE A 33 6.21 10.14 38.66
CA ILE A 33 7.04 9.03 38.19
C ILE A 33 6.18 7.80 37.94
N SER A 34 5.32 7.41 38.85
CA SER A 34 4.41 6.28 38.68
C SER A 34 3.49 6.44 37.47
N GLU A 35 2.91 7.62 37.26
CA GLU A 35 2.10 7.93 36.06
C GLU A 35 2.89 7.80 34.76
N LEU A 36 4.17 8.22 34.76
CA LEU A 36 5.05 8.12 33.58
C LEU A 36 5.47 6.68 33.33
N GLU A 37 5.81 5.93 34.35
CA GLU A 37 6.13 4.50 34.26
C GLU A 37 4.96 3.70 33.70
N GLU A 38 3.74 3.97 34.16
CA GLU A 38 2.53 3.35 33.61
C GLU A 38 2.36 3.66 32.12
N LYS A 39 2.60 4.91 31.70
CA LYS A 39 2.53 5.30 30.28
C LYS A 39 3.58 4.62 29.42
N ILE A 40 4.80 4.48 29.94
CA ILE A 40 5.92 3.83 29.24
C ILE A 40 5.67 2.32 29.12
N ASN A 41 5.15 1.70 30.15
CA ASN A 41 4.92 0.26 30.19
C ASN A 41 3.66 -0.19 29.41
N LYS A 42 2.77 0.73 29.03
CA LYS A 42 1.59 0.40 28.21
C LYS A 42 2.00 0.07 26.76
N ASN A 43 1.77 -1.18 26.35
CA ASN A 43 2.03 -1.69 24.99
C ASN A 43 0.82 -2.50 24.50
N SER A 44 0.88 -2.96 23.23
CA SER A 44 -0.21 -3.74 22.62
C SER A 44 -0.51 -5.08 23.29
N LYS A 45 0.37 -5.59 24.17
CA LYS A 45 0.16 -6.85 24.90
C LYS A 45 -0.60 -6.66 26.21
N ASN A 46 -0.54 -5.46 26.80
CA ASN A 46 -1.12 -5.15 28.12
C ASN A 46 -2.15 -4.01 28.08
N SER A 47 -2.48 -3.49 26.89
CA SER A 47 -3.46 -2.44 26.70
C SER A 47 -4.14 -2.57 25.33
N SER A 48 -5.26 -1.87 25.12
CA SER A 48 -5.96 -1.81 23.81
C SER A 48 -5.25 -0.96 22.74
N LYS A 49 -3.97 -0.67 22.91
CA LYS A 49 -3.20 0.06 21.91
C LYS A 49 -2.88 -0.82 20.70
N PRO A 50 -2.97 -0.30 19.47
CA PRO A 50 -2.58 -1.05 18.30
C PRO A 50 -1.05 -1.31 18.30
N PRO A 51 -0.57 -2.45 17.78
CA PRO A 51 0.86 -2.80 17.73
C PRO A 51 1.75 -1.75 17.04
N SER A 52 1.19 -0.96 16.13
CA SER A 52 1.88 0.13 15.45
C SER A 52 2.25 1.31 16.35
N SER A 53 1.64 1.42 17.53
CA SER A 53 1.94 2.48 18.51
C SER A 53 2.95 2.06 19.59
N ASP A 54 3.44 0.82 19.55
CA ASP A 54 4.45 0.34 20.48
C ASP A 54 5.79 1.04 20.21
N GLN A 55 6.42 1.55 21.29
CA GLN A 55 7.76 2.11 21.18
C GLN A 55 8.77 0.98 20.95
N LYS A 56 9.71 1.18 20.02
CA LYS A 56 10.75 0.19 19.68
C LYS A 56 11.57 -0.28 20.89
N ALA A 57 11.71 0.57 21.91
CA ALA A 57 12.41 0.26 23.16
C ALA A 57 11.67 -0.77 24.02
N ASN A 58 10.34 -0.90 23.88
CA ASN A 58 9.51 -1.83 24.64
C ASN A 58 9.32 -3.18 23.94
N LEU A 59 9.90 -3.34 22.76
CA LEU A 59 10.04 -4.66 22.15
C LEU A 59 11.04 -5.42 23.01
N SER A 60 10.54 -6.29 23.90
CA SER A 60 11.39 -7.22 24.63
C SER A 60 12.40 -7.79 23.64
N SER A 61 13.67 -7.68 23.97
CA SER A 61 14.74 -8.39 23.29
C SER A 61 14.52 -9.89 23.51
N ASN A 62 13.48 -10.43 22.89
CA ASN A 62 13.46 -11.86 22.59
C ASN A 62 14.77 -12.07 21.85
N THR A 63 15.76 -12.59 22.55
CA THR A 63 16.97 -13.14 21.97
C THR A 63 16.51 -13.88 20.73
N LYS A 64 16.67 -13.23 19.58
CA LYS A 64 16.33 -13.84 18.30
C LYS A 64 17.17 -15.10 18.27
N LYS A 65 16.58 -16.26 18.63
CA LYS A 65 17.18 -17.54 18.29
C LYS A 65 17.60 -17.35 16.84
N LYS A 66 18.94 -17.35 16.59
CA LYS A 66 19.50 -17.21 15.25
C LYS A 66 18.67 -18.16 14.40
N ARG A 67 17.74 -17.64 13.63
CA ARG A 67 17.00 -18.44 12.64
C ARG A 67 18.10 -19.03 11.79
N LYS A 68 18.26 -20.37 11.85
CA LYS A 68 19.12 -21.08 10.90
C LYS A 68 18.79 -20.47 9.54
N SER A 69 19.80 -19.93 8.85
CA SER A 69 19.61 -19.39 7.52
C SER A 69 18.81 -20.44 6.76
N ARG A 70 17.63 -20.06 6.29
CA ARG A 70 16.90 -20.96 5.38
C ARG A 70 17.87 -21.26 4.28
N LYS A 71 18.18 -22.55 4.07
CA LYS A 71 18.91 -22.99 2.86
C LYS A 71 18.32 -22.19 1.72
N GLY A 72 19.16 -21.41 1.01
CA GLY A 72 18.69 -20.47 0.01
C GLY A 72 17.62 -21.16 -0.82
N LEU A 73 16.47 -20.52 -1.00
CA LEU A 73 15.46 -21.03 -1.92
C LEU A 73 16.16 -21.05 -3.27
N HIS A 74 16.60 -22.24 -3.70
CA HIS A 74 17.06 -22.42 -5.08
C HIS A 74 15.91 -21.98 -5.97
N ARG A 75 16.17 -21.01 -6.84
CA ARG A 75 15.22 -20.60 -7.85
C ARG A 75 14.79 -21.88 -8.58
N GLY A 76 13.50 -22.20 -8.52
CA GLY A 76 12.95 -23.33 -9.24
C GLY A 76 13.25 -23.17 -10.74
N THR A 77 13.61 -24.26 -11.39
CA THR A 77 13.77 -24.28 -12.84
C THR A 77 12.40 -24.10 -13.52
N TYR A 78 12.37 -23.38 -14.62
CA TYR A 78 11.16 -23.29 -15.44
C TYR A 78 10.82 -24.65 -16.02
N PRO A 79 9.55 -25.08 -16.07
CA PRO A 79 9.13 -26.29 -16.74
C PRO A 79 9.42 -26.18 -18.24
N ARG A 80 9.61 -27.34 -18.87
CA ARG A 80 10.08 -27.43 -20.28
C ARG A 80 9.16 -26.68 -21.27
N GLU A 81 7.87 -26.64 -20.97
CA GLU A 81 6.84 -25.97 -21.76
C GLU A 81 6.98 -24.43 -21.78
N LYS A 82 7.72 -23.86 -20.82
CA LYS A 82 7.98 -22.42 -20.70
C LYS A 82 9.37 -22.02 -21.21
N ILE A 83 10.07 -22.92 -21.88
CA ILE A 83 11.41 -22.64 -22.44
C ILE A 83 11.26 -22.27 -23.90
N ASP A 84 11.45 -21.02 -24.25
CA ASP A 84 11.33 -20.52 -25.61
C ASP A 84 12.53 -20.96 -26.50
N LYS A 85 13.73 -21.07 -25.93
CA LYS A 85 14.94 -21.38 -26.68
C LYS A 85 15.89 -22.20 -25.84
N VAL A 86 16.43 -23.25 -26.47
CA VAL A 86 17.52 -24.09 -25.91
C VAL A 86 18.80 -23.84 -26.69
N VAL A 87 19.85 -23.40 -26.00
CA VAL A 87 21.18 -23.20 -26.58
C VAL A 87 22.11 -24.24 -25.99
N VAL A 88 22.69 -25.10 -26.84
CA VAL A 88 23.70 -26.06 -26.44
C VAL A 88 25.07 -25.43 -26.53
N CYS A 89 25.70 -25.22 -25.37
CA CYS A 89 27.05 -24.67 -25.29
C CYS A 89 28.07 -25.83 -25.48
N LYS A 90 28.89 -25.74 -26.53
CA LYS A 90 29.94 -26.67 -26.82
C LYS A 90 31.30 -26.05 -26.58
N ALA A 91 32.22 -26.83 -26.05
CA ALA A 91 33.62 -26.44 -25.96
C ALA A 91 34.32 -26.72 -27.30
N THR A 92 35.24 -25.86 -27.71
CA THR A 92 36.09 -26.04 -28.91
C THR A 92 37.48 -26.56 -28.56
N SER A 93 37.94 -26.31 -27.33
CA SER A 93 39.26 -26.73 -26.84
C SER A 93 39.23 -26.95 -25.34
N CYS A 94 40.22 -27.69 -24.86
CA CYS A 94 40.42 -27.93 -23.42
C CYS A 94 40.90 -26.65 -22.73
N PRO A 95 40.21 -26.13 -21.68
CA PRO A 95 40.61 -24.91 -20.99
C PRO A 95 41.93 -25.06 -20.18
N CYS A 96 42.42 -26.30 -19.98
CA CYS A 96 43.64 -26.56 -19.23
C CYS A 96 44.88 -26.62 -20.12
N CYS A 97 44.81 -27.32 -21.28
CA CYS A 97 45.97 -27.56 -22.14
C CYS A 97 45.80 -27.05 -23.58
N GLY A 98 44.66 -26.46 -23.93
CA GLY A 98 44.39 -25.94 -25.28
C GLY A 98 44.13 -26.97 -26.35
N SER A 99 44.19 -28.27 -26.05
CA SER A 99 43.98 -29.35 -27.02
C SER A 99 42.58 -29.35 -27.60
N GLU A 100 42.44 -29.44 -28.92
CA GLU A 100 41.16 -29.58 -29.63
C GLU A 100 40.66 -31.04 -29.64
N SER A 101 41.47 -32.00 -29.22
CA SER A 101 41.08 -33.41 -29.10
C SER A 101 40.25 -33.60 -27.82
N ILE A 102 39.00 -33.18 -27.89
CA ILE A 102 38.02 -33.31 -26.81
C ILE A 102 36.86 -34.22 -27.25
N SER A 103 36.35 -35.03 -26.32
CA SER A 103 35.17 -35.85 -26.55
C SER A 103 33.98 -35.37 -25.71
N GLU A 104 32.82 -35.29 -26.33
CA GLU A 104 31.58 -34.91 -25.64
C GLU A 104 31.05 -36.07 -24.78
N LYS A 105 30.81 -35.80 -23.49
CA LYS A 105 30.11 -36.75 -22.62
C LYS A 105 28.60 -36.59 -22.84
N LYS A 106 27.88 -37.71 -22.99
CA LYS A 106 26.43 -37.70 -23.28
C LYS A 106 25.55 -37.07 -22.22
N GLN A 107 26.06 -36.69 -21.08
CA GLN A 107 25.29 -36.12 -19.97
C GLN A 107 25.70 -34.67 -19.72
N ALA A 108 24.73 -33.76 -19.80
CA ALA A 108 24.96 -32.37 -19.43
C ALA A 108 25.28 -32.27 -17.93
N SER A 109 26.42 -31.68 -17.61
CA SER A 109 26.87 -31.51 -16.22
C SER A 109 26.10 -30.38 -15.48
N GLN A 110 25.63 -29.39 -16.20
CA GLN A 110 24.96 -28.23 -15.63
C GLN A 110 23.98 -27.62 -16.63
N THR A 111 22.80 -27.24 -16.15
CA THR A 111 21.82 -26.49 -16.93
C THR A 111 21.59 -25.14 -16.26
N LEU A 112 21.76 -24.05 -17.01
CA LEU A 112 21.42 -22.68 -16.58
C LEU A 112 20.19 -22.24 -17.36
N GLN A 113 19.20 -21.73 -16.65
CA GLN A 113 18.03 -21.08 -17.25
C GLN A 113 18.04 -19.59 -16.93
N GLN A 114 18.00 -18.77 -17.97
CA GLN A 114 17.99 -17.31 -17.89
C GLN A 114 16.68 -16.79 -18.45
N ALA A 115 16.00 -15.92 -17.72
CA ALA A 115 14.84 -15.19 -18.23
C ALA A 115 15.29 -13.80 -18.64
N GLU A 116 14.93 -13.41 -19.86
CA GLU A 116 15.17 -12.07 -20.40
C GLU A 116 13.84 -11.42 -20.74
N LEU A 117 13.76 -10.10 -20.63
CA LEU A 117 12.60 -9.33 -21.03
C LEU A 117 12.78 -8.86 -22.49
N PRO A 118 11.79 -9.06 -23.36
CA PRO A 118 11.82 -8.47 -24.68
C PRO A 118 11.75 -6.93 -24.57
N SER A 119 12.33 -6.23 -25.53
CA SER A 119 12.12 -4.78 -25.66
C SER A 119 10.64 -4.52 -25.94
N ILE A 120 10.00 -3.72 -25.09
CA ILE A 120 8.59 -3.36 -25.23
C ILE A 120 8.52 -1.98 -25.88
N GLN A 121 7.88 -1.87 -27.02
CA GLN A 121 7.65 -0.61 -27.73
C GLN A 121 6.16 -0.27 -27.72
N ALA A 122 5.83 1.01 -27.58
CA ALA A 122 4.46 1.47 -27.71
C ALA A 122 4.00 1.40 -29.17
N ILE A 123 2.75 0.95 -29.37
CA ILE A 123 2.12 0.99 -30.70
C ILE A 123 1.47 2.37 -30.87
N ILE A 124 1.96 3.13 -31.84
CA ILE A 124 1.45 4.45 -32.16
C ILE A 124 0.49 4.33 -33.36
N THR A 125 -0.76 4.68 -33.16
CA THR A 125 -1.81 4.64 -34.19
C THR A 125 -2.32 6.04 -34.47
N GLU A 126 -2.30 6.47 -35.72
CA GLU A 126 -2.87 7.73 -36.17
C GLU A 126 -4.28 7.54 -36.70
N TYR A 127 -5.27 8.25 -36.15
CA TYR A 127 -6.65 8.25 -36.61
C TYR A 127 -6.94 9.54 -37.35
N LYS A 128 -7.12 9.45 -38.70
CA LYS A 128 -7.48 10.59 -39.56
C LYS A 128 -8.98 10.71 -39.66
N LYS A 129 -9.58 11.69 -39.01
CA LYS A 129 -11.02 11.99 -39.08
C LYS A 129 -11.29 12.89 -40.25
N LEU A 130 -11.90 12.35 -41.32
CA LEU A 130 -12.29 13.13 -42.48
C LEU A 130 -13.49 14.03 -42.15
N LYS A 131 -13.52 15.20 -42.77
CA LYS A 131 -14.63 16.15 -42.70
C LYS A 131 -15.59 15.90 -43.87
N TYR A 132 -16.87 15.98 -43.58
CA TYR A 132 -17.93 15.81 -44.54
C TYR A 132 -18.91 16.98 -44.52
N HIS A 133 -19.55 17.24 -45.66
CA HIS A 133 -20.66 18.17 -45.76
C HIS A 133 -21.93 17.36 -46.05
N CYS A 134 -23.01 17.66 -45.34
CA CYS A 134 -24.31 17.01 -45.60
C CYS A 134 -25.10 17.86 -46.60
N ASN A 135 -25.36 17.33 -47.78
CA ASN A 135 -26.12 18.04 -48.84
C ASN A 135 -27.60 18.23 -48.49
N SER A 136 -28.14 17.50 -47.50
CA SER A 136 -29.55 17.62 -47.10
C SER A 136 -29.79 18.68 -46.01
N CYS A 137 -28.87 18.90 -45.10
CA CYS A 137 -29.02 19.87 -43.99
C CYS A 137 -27.90 20.92 -43.95
N GLU A 138 -27.03 20.95 -44.96
CA GLU A 138 -25.95 21.89 -45.20
C GLU A 138 -24.95 22.01 -44.00
N LYS A 139 -24.90 21.00 -43.12
CA LYS A 139 -24.01 20.98 -41.96
C LYS A 139 -22.74 20.23 -42.26
N ASN A 140 -21.63 20.81 -41.76
CA ASN A 140 -20.32 20.16 -41.77
C ASN A 140 -20.15 19.30 -40.51
N PHE A 141 -19.62 18.10 -40.67
CA PHE A 141 -19.33 17.18 -39.57
C PHE A 141 -18.01 16.43 -39.82
N SER A 142 -17.46 15.85 -38.81
CA SER A 142 -16.28 14.98 -38.91
C SER A 142 -16.67 13.54 -38.62
N ALA A 143 -15.99 12.61 -39.27
CA ALA A 143 -16.16 11.20 -38.98
C ALA A 143 -15.93 10.88 -37.51
N ASN A 144 -16.65 9.94 -36.95
CA ASN A 144 -16.44 9.45 -35.62
C ASN A 144 -15.24 8.49 -35.58
N LEU A 145 -14.65 8.34 -34.39
CA LEU A 145 -13.70 7.26 -34.14
C LEU A 145 -14.41 5.90 -34.18
N PRO A 146 -13.69 4.81 -34.53
CA PRO A 146 -14.24 3.47 -34.46
C PRO A 146 -14.76 3.15 -33.05
N ALA A 147 -15.77 2.26 -32.97
CA ALA A 147 -16.30 1.81 -31.67
C ALA A 147 -15.19 1.21 -30.79
N GLY A 148 -15.22 1.54 -29.52
CA GLY A 148 -14.20 1.07 -28.52
C GLY A 148 -12.92 1.90 -28.47
N ILE A 149 -12.71 2.84 -29.38
CA ILE A 149 -11.54 3.74 -29.34
C ILE A 149 -11.88 4.99 -28.51
N PRO A 150 -11.18 5.24 -27.40
CA PRO A 150 -11.43 6.42 -26.59
C PRO A 150 -10.99 7.70 -27.32
N ASN A 151 -11.76 8.77 -27.17
CA ASN A 151 -11.35 10.10 -27.65
C ASN A 151 -10.25 10.66 -26.71
N SER A 152 -9.05 10.14 -26.85
CA SER A 152 -7.88 10.45 -26.02
C SER A 152 -6.61 10.17 -26.79
N ALA A 153 -5.53 10.88 -26.46
CA ALA A 153 -4.19 10.60 -26.98
C ALA A 153 -3.62 9.25 -26.47
N PHE A 154 -4.25 8.66 -25.46
CA PHE A 154 -3.79 7.42 -24.81
C PHE A 154 -4.82 6.32 -24.99
N GLY A 155 -4.34 5.14 -25.39
CA GLY A 155 -5.17 3.96 -25.56
C GLY A 155 -5.57 3.31 -24.24
N THR A 156 -6.55 2.40 -24.29
CA THR A 156 -7.13 1.75 -23.09
C THR A 156 -6.10 0.96 -22.28
N ASN A 157 -5.17 0.27 -22.94
CA ASN A 157 -4.13 -0.51 -22.24
C ASN A 157 -3.18 0.41 -21.45
N LEU A 158 -2.76 1.54 -22.03
CA LEU A 158 -1.93 2.51 -21.32
C LEU A 158 -2.70 3.16 -20.17
N MET A 159 -3.99 3.46 -20.35
CA MET A 159 -4.82 3.96 -19.25
C MET A 159 -4.93 2.95 -18.11
N GLY A 160 -5.10 1.66 -18.41
CA GLY A 160 -5.12 0.58 -17.42
C GLY A 160 -3.79 0.43 -16.70
N LEU A 161 -2.66 0.53 -17.43
CA LEU A 161 -1.32 0.51 -16.82
C LEU A 161 -1.14 1.69 -15.86
N VAL A 162 -1.46 2.91 -16.26
CA VAL A 162 -1.39 4.11 -15.40
C VAL A 162 -2.19 3.89 -14.11
N ALA A 163 -3.44 3.45 -14.23
CA ALA A 163 -4.30 3.20 -13.06
C ALA A 163 -3.75 2.10 -12.15
N SER A 164 -3.13 1.07 -12.71
CA SER A 164 -2.48 0.02 -11.93
C SER A 164 -1.24 0.54 -11.20
N LEU A 165 -0.38 1.30 -11.88
CA LEU A 165 0.83 1.86 -11.29
C LEU A 165 0.50 2.78 -10.09
N THR A 166 -0.47 3.66 -10.26
CA THR A 166 -0.82 4.64 -9.21
C THR A 166 -1.77 4.06 -8.15
N GLY A 167 -2.72 3.20 -8.54
CA GLY A 167 -3.76 2.67 -7.65
C GLY A 167 -3.36 1.39 -6.93
N VAL A 168 -2.76 0.42 -7.64
CA VAL A 168 -2.39 -0.89 -7.06
C VAL A 168 -0.97 -0.89 -6.53
N TYR A 169 -0.03 -0.34 -7.30
CA TYR A 169 1.40 -0.33 -6.93
C TYR A 169 1.80 0.92 -6.13
N HIS A 170 0.88 1.86 -5.93
CA HIS A 170 1.07 3.07 -5.12
C HIS A 170 2.26 3.95 -5.55
N LEU A 171 2.64 3.92 -6.84
CA LEU A 171 3.65 4.82 -7.36
C LEU A 171 3.18 6.26 -7.28
N ALA A 172 4.09 7.16 -6.93
CA ALA A 172 3.82 8.59 -7.05
C ALA A 172 3.61 8.94 -8.54
N LYS A 173 2.73 9.89 -8.83
CA LYS A 173 2.34 10.22 -10.22
C LYS A 173 3.52 10.64 -11.09
N ARG A 174 4.53 11.29 -10.50
CA ARG A 174 5.77 11.67 -11.20
C ARG A 174 6.61 10.44 -11.54
N GLU A 175 6.71 9.50 -10.62
CA GLU A 175 7.40 8.22 -10.83
C GLU A 175 6.72 7.39 -11.92
N ALA A 176 5.36 7.39 -11.96
CA ALA A 176 4.62 6.74 -13.03
C ALA A 176 4.90 7.36 -14.41
N VAL A 177 4.99 8.69 -14.50
CA VAL A 177 5.39 9.39 -15.73
C VAL A 177 6.78 8.94 -16.19
N GLU A 178 7.76 8.97 -15.29
CA GLU A 178 9.14 8.58 -15.56
C GLU A 178 9.25 7.10 -15.97
N LEU A 179 8.56 6.22 -15.27
CA LEU A 179 8.53 4.78 -15.57
C LEU A 179 7.98 4.50 -16.97
N ILE A 180 6.86 5.16 -17.33
CA ILE A 180 6.26 5.01 -18.66
C ILE A 180 7.17 5.51 -19.75
N LYS A 181 7.85 6.65 -19.55
CA LYS A 181 8.84 7.18 -20.48
C LYS A 181 10.01 6.21 -20.65
N ASN A 182 10.57 5.71 -19.54
CA ASN A 182 11.76 4.86 -19.56
C ASN A 182 11.49 3.47 -20.15
N LEU A 183 10.32 2.89 -19.92
CA LEU A 183 9.99 1.53 -20.38
C LEU A 183 9.40 1.49 -21.79
N TYR A 184 8.61 2.51 -22.16
CA TYR A 184 7.80 2.47 -23.39
C TYR A 184 8.08 3.64 -24.35
N ASP A 185 8.98 4.56 -23.98
CA ASP A 185 9.26 5.80 -24.70
C ASP A 185 8.02 6.65 -25.01
N VAL A 186 7.02 6.63 -24.11
CA VAL A 186 5.80 7.42 -24.24
C VAL A 186 5.86 8.64 -23.36
N ASP A 187 5.69 9.81 -23.96
CA ASP A 187 5.60 11.09 -23.25
C ASP A 187 4.18 11.30 -22.71
N ILE A 188 4.05 11.32 -21.39
CA ILE A 188 2.79 11.57 -20.70
C ILE A 188 2.96 12.67 -19.64
N GLY A 189 2.10 13.65 -19.66
CA GLY A 189 2.13 14.73 -18.66
C GLY A 189 1.40 14.37 -17.39
N LEU A 190 1.75 15.03 -16.29
CA LEU A 190 1.14 14.82 -14.97
C LEU A 190 -0.39 15.05 -14.98
N GLY A 191 -0.84 16.08 -15.71
CA GLY A 191 -2.27 16.34 -15.91
C GLY A 191 -2.99 15.21 -16.65
N SER A 192 -2.28 14.52 -17.57
CA SER A 192 -2.84 13.37 -18.28
C SER A 192 -3.02 12.16 -17.37
N ILE A 193 -2.11 11.92 -16.43
CA ILE A 193 -2.25 10.89 -15.39
C ILE A 193 -3.55 11.12 -14.60
N LEU A 194 -3.78 12.36 -14.12
CA LEU A 194 -5.00 12.72 -13.38
C LEU A 194 -6.27 12.51 -14.19
N ASN A 195 -6.25 12.91 -15.46
CA ASN A 195 -7.38 12.73 -16.37
C ASN A 195 -7.65 11.25 -16.66
N ILE A 196 -6.62 10.42 -16.77
CA ILE A 196 -6.74 8.97 -16.95
C ILE A 196 -7.35 8.34 -15.70
N GLU A 197 -6.83 8.66 -14.50
CA GLU A 197 -7.39 8.17 -13.24
C GLU A 197 -8.89 8.50 -13.12
N ALA A 198 -9.29 9.72 -13.46
CA ALA A 198 -10.69 10.14 -13.42
C ALA A 198 -11.57 9.33 -14.42
N LYS A 199 -11.06 9.07 -15.64
CA LYS A 199 -11.76 8.26 -16.64
C LYS A 199 -11.90 6.80 -16.20
N VAL A 200 -10.80 6.20 -15.68
CA VAL A 200 -10.81 4.82 -15.19
C VAL A 200 -11.74 4.69 -13.98
N LYS A 201 -11.70 5.62 -13.04
CA LYS A 201 -12.64 5.68 -11.90
C LYS A 201 -14.09 5.63 -12.41
N LYS A 202 -14.45 6.50 -13.36
CA LYS A 202 -15.81 6.53 -13.93
C LYS A 202 -16.20 5.21 -14.59
N SER A 203 -15.27 4.54 -15.25
CA SER A 203 -15.50 3.23 -15.88
C SER A 203 -15.72 2.12 -14.85
N LEU A 204 -15.13 2.24 -13.65
CA LEU A 204 -15.25 1.28 -12.56
C LEU A 204 -16.50 1.51 -11.70
N ASP A 205 -17.16 2.67 -11.76
CA ASP A 205 -18.34 2.98 -10.96
C ASP A 205 -19.45 1.91 -11.01
N PRO A 206 -19.82 1.33 -12.19
CA PRO A 206 -20.82 0.26 -12.24
C PRO A 206 -20.37 -1.00 -11.48
N ILE A 207 -19.10 -1.41 -11.64
CA ILE A 207 -18.53 -2.57 -10.97
C ILE A 207 -18.49 -2.34 -9.47
N TYR A 208 -18.04 -1.17 -9.04
CA TYR A 208 -17.99 -0.76 -7.63
C TYR A 208 -19.38 -0.82 -6.98
N ASN A 209 -20.41 -0.32 -7.67
CA ASN A 209 -21.79 -0.38 -7.19
C ASN A 209 -22.35 -1.82 -7.18
N ASN A 210 -21.96 -2.66 -8.14
CA ASN A 210 -22.35 -4.07 -8.16
C ASN A 210 -21.75 -4.84 -6.99
N ILE A 211 -20.48 -4.62 -6.65
CA ILE A 211 -19.82 -5.21 -5.47
C ILE A 211 -20.55 -4.76 -4.19
N HIS A 212 -20.88 -3.47 -4.07
CA HIS A 212 -21.64 -2.96 -2.93
C HIS A 212 -22.99 -3.66 -2.81
N ASN A 213 -23.74 -3.75 -3.88
CA ASN A 213 -25.04 -4.43 -3.90
C ASN A 213 -24.91 -5.94 -3.57
N PHE A 214 -23.86 -6.59 -4.07
CA PHE A 214 -23.57 -7.99 -3.79
C PHE A 214 -23.34 -8.20 -2.29
N VAL A 215 -22.44 -7.43 -1.67
CA VAL A 215 -22.16 -7.51 -0.22
C VAL A 215 -23.43 -7.31 0.61
N LEU A 216 -24.27 -6.32 0.23
CA LEU A 216 -25.48 -6.00 0.98
C LEU A 216 -26.61 -7.03 0.80
N LYS A 217 -26.76 -7.62 -0.39
CA LYS A 217 -27.80 -8.60 -0.71
C LYS A 217 -27.41 -10.03 -0.35
N SER A 218 -26.14 -10.31 -0.10
CA SER A 218 -25.67 -11.64 0.28
C SER A 218 -26.39 -12.13 1.54
N ASN A 219 -26.77 -13.39 1.57
CA ASN A 219 -27.31 -14.06 2.75
C ASN A 219 -26.21 -14.49 3.72
N LEU A 220 -24.94 -14.24 3.38
CA LEU A 220 -23.78 -14.54 4.23
C LEU A 220 -23.67 -13.53 5.37
N CYS A 221 -23.00 -13.95 6.43
CA CYS A 221 -22.65 -13.07 7.53
C CYS A 221 -21.90 -11.84 7.02
N LYS A 222 -22.28 -10.67 7.50
CA LYS A 222 -21.71 -9.38 7.10
C LYS A 222 -20.97 -8.75 8.25
N HIS A 223 -19.80 -8.23 7.95
CA HIS A 223 -18.99 -7.48 8.90
C HIS A 223 -18.97 -6.02 8.47
N PHE A 224 -19.16 -5.14 9.44
CA PHE A 224 -19.03 -3.70 9.25
C PHE A 224 -17.98 -3.19 10.21
N ASP A 225 -17.10 -2.35 9.72
CA ASP A 225 -16.03 -1.75 10.52
C ASP A 225 -15.70 -0.36 9.97
N GLU A 226 -15.05 0.47 10.77
CA GLU A 226 -14.55 1.76 10.34
C GLU A 226 -13.18 2.05 10.94
N THR A 227 -12.36 2.75 10.17
CA THR A 227 -11.06 3.23 10.63
C THR A 227 -10.86 4.70 10.26
N THR A 228 -10.03 5.38 11.02
CA THR A 228 -9.68 6.77 10.74
C THR A 228 -8.81 6.85 9.49
N TRP A 229 -9.10 7.82 8.64
CA TRP A 229 -8.36 8.14 7.43
C TRP A 229 -8.03 9.63 7.39
N ARG A 230 -6.86 9.98 6.86
CA ARG A 230 -6.51 11.37 6.60
C ARG A 230 -6.39 11.60 5.10
N ASP A 231 -7.17 12.54 4.60
CA ASP A 231 -7.07 13.03 3.23
C ASP A 231 -6.75 14.53 3.26
N SER A 232 -5.62 14.90 2.65
CA SER A 232 -5.16 16.29 2.57
C SER A 232 -5.16 17.01 3.94
N GLY A 233 -4.73 16.30 4.98
CA GLY A 233 -4.69 16.80 6.36
C GLY A 233 -6.04 16.81 7.10
N LYS A 234 -7.16 16.52 6.43
CA LYS A 234 -8.50 16.47 7.01
C LYS A 234 -8.84 15.07 7.50
N HIS A 235 -9.56 14.99 8.62
CA HIS A 235 -10.06 13.73 9.15
C HIS A 235 -11.23 13.20 8.30
N HIS A 236 -11.14 11.97 7.89
CA HIS A 236 -12.17 11.17 7.26
C HIS A 236 -12.20 9.78 7.91
N TYR A 237 -13.16 8.97 7.52
CA TYR A 237 -13.29 7.58 7.96
C TYR A 237 -13.45 6.69 6.75
N VAL A 238 -12.71 5.58 6.72
CA VAL A 238 -12.93 4.50 5.77
C VAL A 238 -13.87 3.52 6.42
N TRP A 239 -15.03 3.38 5.85
CA TRP A 239 -16.06 2.42 6.22
C TRP A 239 -15.90 1.17 5.39
N LEU A 240 -15.95 0.03 6.03
CA LEU A 240 -15.88 -1.29 5.42
C LEU A 240 -17.23 -1.99 5.58
N ALA A 241 -17.71 -2.59 4.50
CA ALA A 241 -18.74 -3.62 4.53
C ALA A 241 -18.18 -4.85 3.83
N SER A 242 -18.18 -6.01 4.49
CA SER A 242 -17.61 -7.22 3.92
C SER A 242 -18.47 -8.46 4.21
N CYS A 243 -18.35 -9.45 3.35
CA CYS A 243 -18.82 -10.81 3.55
C CYS A 243 -17.66 -11.76 3.17
N LYS A 244 -17.88 -13.08 3.28
CA LYS A 244 -16.85 -14.08 2.98
C LYS A 244 -16.22 -13.93 1.59
N GLU A 245 -16.98 -13.46 0.61
CA GLU A 245 -16.61 -13.46 -0.81
C GLU A 245 -16.20 -12.09 -1.35
N ALA A 246 -16.62 -10.99 -0.71
CA ALA A 246 -16.35 -9.65 -1.18
C ALA A 246 -16.26 -8.62 -0.06
N ALA A 247 -15.53 -7.54 -0.33
CA ALA A 247 -15.42 -6.39 0.55
C ALA A 247 -15.66 -5.09 -0.23
N PHE A 248 -16.33 -4.15 0.40
CA PHE A 248 -16.66 -2.85 -0.14
C PHE A 248 -16.21 -1.76 0.82
N TYR A 249 -15.53 -0.75 0.30
CA TYR A 249 -15.00 0.37 1.08
C TYR A 249 -15.64 1.67 0.67
N LYS A 250 -15.94 2.52 1.63
CA LYS A 250 -16.48 3.86 1.39
C LYS A 250 -15.81 4.88 2.32
N ILE A 251 -15.37 6.00 1.76
CA ILE A 251 -14.84 7.11 2.55
C ILE A 251 -15.96 8.08 2.86
N ASP A 252 -16.11 8.44 4.14
CA ASP A 252 -17.02 9.49 4.60
C ASP A 252 -16.31 10.44 5.57
N ARG A 253 -16.77 11.68 5.67
CA ARG A 253 -16.24 12.68 6.59
C ARG A 253 -16.67 12.43 8.03
N ARG A 254 -17.73 11.66 8.23
CA ARG A 254 -18.39 11.48 9.52
C ARG A 254 -18.29 10.05 10.01
N ARG A 255 -18.17 9.92 11.34
CA ARG A 255 -18.30 8.66 12.06
C ARG A 255 -19.62 8.70 12.85
N ASN A 256 -20.72 8.54 12.15
CA ASN A 256 -22.05 8.58 12.75
C ASN A 256 -23.00 7.59 12.08
N THR A 257 -24.17 7.45 12.65
CA THR A 257 -25.24 6.56 12.15
C THR A 257 -25.61 6.90 10.70
N GLU A 258 -25.59 8.18 10.30
CA GLU A 258 -25.90 8.57 8.93
C GLU A 258 -24.90 8.00 7.92
N ALA A 259 -23.59 8.04 8.22
CA ALA A 259 -22.56 7.46 7.38
C ALA A 259 -22.71 5.94 7.29
N PHE A 260 -23.03 5.28 8.41
CA PHE A 260 -23.33 3.86 8.43
C PHE A 260 -24.57 3.50 7.59
N LEU A 261 -25.67 4.23 7.73
CA LEU A 261 -26.87 4.03 6.93
C LEU A 261 -26.63 4.22 5.43
N LYS A 262 -25.78 5.17 5.04
CA LYS A 262 -25.33 5.33 3.66
C LYS A 262 -24.50 4.15 3.16
N LEU A 263 -23.71 3.51 4.00
CA LEU A 263 -22.95 2.31 3.68
C LEU A 263 -23.89 1.10 3.54
N SER A 264 -24.78 0.91 4.51
CA SER A 264 -25.71 -0.22 4.56
C SER A 264 -26.95 -0.07 3.67
N LYS A 265 -27.13 1.09 3.02
CA LYS A 265 -28.34 1.42 2.24
C LYS A 265 -29.64 1.21 3.02
N ASN A 266 -29.64 1.56 4.30
CA ASN A 266 -30.79 1.39 5.20
C ASN A 266 -31.28 -0.07 5.35
N ILE A 267 -30.41 -1.04 5.13
CA ILE A 267 -30.76 -2.45 5.43
C ILE A 267 -30.80 -2.59 6.96
N ILE A 268 -32.01 -2.65 7.52
CA ILE A 268 -32.26 -2.66 8.96
C ILE A 268 -32.28 -4.08 9.54
N ASN A 269 -32.32 -5.12 8.72
CA ASN A 269 -32.38 -6.52 9.19
C ASN A 269 -30.95 -7.06 9.41
N PHE A 270 -30.41 -6.80 10.58
CA PHE A 270 -29.20 -7.46 11.07
C PHE A 270 -29.63 -8.69 11.88
N SER A 271 -29.49 -9.89 11.35
CA SER A 271 -29.32 -11.06 12.18
C SER A 271 -27.88 -11.01 12.71
N ALA A 272 -27.71 -10.91 14.02
CA ALA A 272 -26.40 -11.05 14.65
C ALA A 272 -25.83 -12.44 14.29
N CYS A 273 -24.60 -12.46 13.77
CA CYS A 273 -23.82 -13.69 13.65
C CYS A 273 -23.13 -14.00 14.95
#